data_3d43e72f242e64bfd26fa092c4fea815
#
_entry.id   3d43e72f242e64bfd26fa092c4fea815
#
_cell.length_a   1.000
_cell.length_b   1.000
_cell.length_c   1.000
_cell.angle_alpha   90.00
_cell.angle_beta   90.00
_cell.angle_gamma   90.00
#
_symmetry.space_group_name_H-M   'P 1'
#
loop_
_entity.id
_entity.type
_entity.pdbx_description
1 polymer ?
#
loop_
_entity_poly.entity_id
_entity_poly.type
_entity_poly.pdbx_seq_one_letter_code
_entity_poly.pdbx_strand_id
1 'polypeptide(L)'
;MISVDNISVRFGGTILLDEVSLQIGNRDRIGLVGRNGAGKTTLLRIISGTQEPSEGKVVRSNDTTIGYLPQQMQHMDGKTVYEEAVNAFEEILSMEKEIERLNRELSERDDYESPEYLEIIDELTTLNERFEMQGGSSLHADVEKTLIGLGFSSEDMERQTSEFSGGWRMRIEIAKILLRKPDHILLDEPTNHLDIESIQWIEDYLSNYSGSVIIISHDRAFLDKVTNRTIEISLGKLIDYSLPYSKFMEYREERREQEIAAFQNQQKMIRDTEEFIERFRYKATKAVQVQSRIKQLEKLERIEVEEKDEARMNVKFPPSPRSGRVVCKTENLSKSFGDNQVLEDVELLYRGM
;
A
#
# COMPACT_ATOMS: atom_id res chain seq x y z
N MET A 1 15.12 -3.63 11.03
CA MET A 1 15.03 -2.14 11.09
C MET A 1 15.48 -1.56 9.77
N ILE A 2 14.73 -0.60 9.20
CA ILE A 2 15.08 0.11 7.96
C ILE A 2 15.30 1.59 8.30
N SER A 3 16.39 2.18 7.79
CA SER A 3 16.66 3.62 7.85
C SER A 3 16.63 4.21 6.44
N VAL A 4 15.83 5.22 6.27
CA VAL A 4 15.75 6.06 5.07
C VAL A 4 16.52 7.33 5.38
N ASP A 5 17.64 7.59 4.67
CA ASP A 5 18.57 8.67 5.01
C ASP A 5 18.63 9.71 3.88
N ASN A 6 18.11 10.90 4.14
CA ASN A 6 18.19 12.10 3.28
C ASN A 6 17.81 11.84 1.81
N ILE A 7 16.68 11.13 1.61
CA ILE A 7 16.22 10.79 0.28
C ILE A 7 15.60 12.03 -0.38
N SER A 8 16.10 12.34 -1.58
CA SER A 8 15.48 13.30 -2.51
C SER A 8 15.06 12.61 -3.80
N VAL A 9 13.89 13.01 -4.31
CA VAL A 9 13.35 12.51 -5.58
C VAL A 9 12.90 13.67 -6.43
N ARG A 10 13.40 13.72 -7.68
CA ARG A 10 13.10 14.78 -8.65
C ARG A 10 12.57 14.17 -9.96
N PHE A 11 11.49 14.72 -10.48
CA PHE A 11 10.95 14.37 -11.78
C PHE A 11 10.78 15.60 -12.65
N GLY A 12 11.47 15.64 -13.79
CA GLY A 12 11.33 16.73 -14.77
C GLY A 12 11.57 18.14 -14.22
N GLY A 13 12.45 18.27 -13.20
CA GLY A 13 12.74 19.53 -12.53
C GLY A 13 11.84 19.86 -11.32
N THR A 14 10.79 19.07 -11.06
CA THR A 14 9.96 19.21 -9.86
C THR A 14 10.47 18.30 -8.75
N ILE A 15 10.62 18.84 -7.55
CA ILE A 15 11.01 18.09 -6.36
C ILE A 15 9.73 17.40 -5.82
N LEU A 16 9.77 16.07 -5.74
CA LEU A 16 8.69 15.26 -5.18
C LEU A 16 8.92 14.96 -3.70
N LEU A 17 10.16 14.60 -3.35
CA LEU A 17 10.62 14.42 -1.97
C LEU A 17 11.92 15.19 -1.80
N ASP A 18 12.08 15.87 -0.67
CA ASP A 18 13.18 16.80 -0.39
C ASP A 18 13.87 16.45 0.93
N GLU A 19 15.04 15.81 0.84
CA GLU A 19 15.88 15.41 1.97
C GLU A 19 15.13 14.69 3.09
N VAL A 20 14.23 13.76 2.73
CA VAL A 20 13.39 13.06 3.69
C VAL A 20 14.15 11.95 4.40
N SER A 21 13.95 11.84 5.72
CA SER A 21 14.56 10.81 6.56
C SER A 21 13.49 10.15 7.43
N LEU A 22 13.57 8.81 7.57
CA LEU A 22 12.60 8.02 8.29
C LEU A 22 13.26 6.77 8.87
N GLN A 23 12.89 6.41 10.10
CA GLN A 23 13.25 5.13 10.71
C GLN A 23 12.02 4.25 10.90
N ILE A 24 12.15 2.98 10.49
CA ILE A 24 11.12 1.97 10.57
C ILE A 24 11.61 0.86 11.49
N GLY A 25 10.96 0.74 12.64
CA GLY A 25 11.22 -0.32 13.62
C GLY A 25 10.63 -1.66 13.20
N ASN A 26 11.02 -2.74 13.88
CA ASN A 26 10.61 -4.10 13.52
C ASN A 26 9.12 -4.42 13.78
N ARG A 27 8.41 -3.59 14.56
CA ARG A 27 6.98 -3.79 14.89
C ARG A 27 6.14 -2.56 14.63
N ASP A 28 6.63 -1.64 13.83
CA ASP A 28 5.90 -0.41 13.50
C ASP A 28 4.65 -0.72 12.68
N ARG A 29 3.57 0.01 12.96
CA ARG A 29 2.30 0.00 12.24
C ARG A 29 2.06 1.39 11.70
N ILE A 30 2.51 1.63 10.46
CA ILE A 30 2.60 2.97 9.87
C ILE A 30 1.51 3.15 8.81
N GLY A 31 0.68 4.18 8.97
CA GLY A 31 -0.15 4.71 7.90
C GLY A 31 0.59 5.81 7.15
N LEU A 32 0.90 5.60 5.87
CA LEU A 32 1.54 6.60 5.02
C LEU A 32 0.46 7.41 4.30
N VAL A 33 0.33 8.68 4.63
CA VAL A 33 -0.73 9.56 4.15
C VAL A 33 -0.18 10.78 3.41
N GLY A 34 -1.03 11.45 2.64
CA GLY A 34 -0.68 12.63 1.85
C GLY A 34 -1.58 12.75 0.62
N ARG A 35 -1.51 13.88 -0.08
CA ARG A 35 -2.29 14.13 -1.31
C ARG A 35 -1.93 13.13 -2.42
N ASN A 36 -2.84 12.99 -3.40
CA ASN A 36 -2.52 12.24 -4.61
C ASN A 36 -1.35 12.92 -5.34
N GLY A 37 -0.37 12.11 -5.74
CA GLY A 37 0.86 12.63 -6.34
C GLY A 37 1.91 13.16 -5.35
N ALA A 38 1.71 13.11 -4.03
CA ALA A 38 2.68 13.56 -3.03
C ALA A 38 3.94 12.68 -2.92
N GLY A 39 3.97 11.51 -3.58
CA GLY A 39 5.14 10.61 -3.56
C GLY A 39 5.00 9.39 -2.66
N LYS A 40 3.81 9.05 -2.16
CA LYS A 40 3.58 7.89 -1.28
C LYS A 40 4.05 6.59 -1.92
N THR A 41 3.53 6.23 -3.09
CA THR A 41 3.94 5.03 -3.86
C THR A 41 5.42 5.05 -4.21
N THR A 42 5.97 6.23 -4.55
CA THR A 42 7.40 6.38 -4.86
C THR A 42 8.26 6.06 -3.64
N LEU A 43 7.87 6.54 -2.46
CA LEU A 43 8.57 6.25 -1.21
C LEU A 43 8.54 4.75 -0.89
N LEU A 44 7.38 4.07 -1.05
CA LEU A 44 7.30 2.61 -0.87
C LEU A 44 8.19 1.86 -1.85
N ARG A 45 8.24 2.27 -3.13
CA ARG A 45 9.13 1.67 -4.13
C ARG A 45 10.60 1.84 -3.79
N ILE A 46 10.98 2.98 -3.23
CA ILE A 46 12.36 3.23 -2.80
C ILE A 46 12.70 2.36 -1.59
N ILE A 47 11.81 2.27 -0.60
CA ILE A 47 12.01 1.42 0.58
C ILE A 47 12.11 -0.06 0.19
N SER A 48 11.29 -0.52 -0.78
CA SER A 48 11.34 -1.90 -1.28
C SER A 48 12.58 -2.20 -2.13
N GLY A 49 13.26 -1.17 -2.64
CA GLY A 49 14.40 -1.31 -3.55
C GLY A 49 14.02 -1.51 -5.02
N THR A 50 12.74 -1.31 -5.38
CA THR A 50 12.26 -1.39 -6.77
C THR A 50 12.49 -0.09 -7.54
N GLN A 51 12.85 0.99 -6.86
CA GLN A 51 13.20 2.28 -7.46
C GLN A 51 14.36 2.91 -6.68
N GLU A 52 15.33 3.47 -7.38
CA GLU A 52 16.43 4.24 -6.77
C GLU A 52 16.00 5.70 -6.52
N PRO A 53 16.43 6.31 -5.41
CA PRO A 53 16.25 7.74 -5.17
C PRO A 53 17.20 8.57 -6.05
N SER A 54 16.91 9.86 -6.24
CA SER A 54 17.83 10.77 -6.92
C SER A 54 19.07 11.10 -6.05
N GLU A 55 18.88 11.22 -4.75
CA GLU A 55 19.91 11.45 -3.73
C GLU A 55 19.52 10.73 -2.45
N GLY A 56 20.50 10.42 -1.59
CA GLY A 56 20.28 9.69 -0.35
C GLY A 56 20.36 8.16 -0.51
N LYS A 57 19.98 7.42 0.53
CA LYS A 57 20.04 5.95 0.53
C LYS A 57 19.06 5.33 1.52
N VAL A 58 18.69 4.09 1.26
CA VAL A 58 18.01 3.21 2.22
C VAL A 58 19.02 2.24 2.81
N VAL A 59 19.10 2.19 4.13
CA VAL A 59 20.01 1.30 4.87
C VAL A 59 19.19 0.24 5.58
N ARG A 60 19.50 -1.02 5.32
CA ARG A 60 18.88 -2.19 5.97
C ARG A 60 19.92 -3.29 6.16
N SER A 61 19.70 -4.22 7.09
CA SER A 61 20.50 -5.44 7.18
C SER A 61 20.29 -6.32 5.95
N ASN A 62 21.34 -7.02 5.54
CA ASN A 62 21.28 -7.92 4.37
C ASN A 62 20.21 -9.04 4.54
N ASP A 63 19.97 -9.47 5.77
CA ASP A 63 19.00 -10.52 6.09
C ASP A 63 17.56 -10.00 6.21
N THR A 64 17.34 -8.67 6.07
CA THR A 64 16.01 -8.06 6.19
C THR A 64 15.17 -8.35 4.96
N THR A 65 14.05 -9.03 5.15
CA THR A 65 13.09 -9.35 4.10
C THR A 65 11.97 -8.32 4.00
N ILE A 66 11.61 -7.94 2.76
CA ILE A 66 10.54 -6.96 2.49
C ILE A 66 9.53 -7.58 1.53
N GLY A 67 8.27 -7.60 1.92
CA GLY A 67 7.13 -7.89 1.04
C GLY A 67 6.51 -6.59 0.55
N TYR A 68 6.45 -6.37 -0.74
CA TYR A 68 5.86 -5.17 -1.33
C TYR A 68 4.70 -5.53 -2.26
N LEU A 69 3.52 -4.96 -1.99
CA LEU A 69 2.35 -5.04 -2.86
C LEU A 69 2.25 -3.75 -3.68
N PRO A 70 2.52 -3.77 -4.98
CA PRO A 70 2.34 -2.59 -5.84
C PRO A 70 0.86 -2.40 -6.20
N GLN A 71 0.48 -1.15 -6.51
CA GLN A 71 -0.88 -0.81 -6.94
C GLN A 71 -1.28 -1.46 -8.28
N GLN A 72 -0.33 -1.78 -9.15
CA GLN A 72 -0.56 -2.45 -10.44
C GLN A 72 0.29 -3.71 -10.53
N MET A 73 -0.33 -4.77 -11.02
CA MET A 73 0.24 -6.11 -11.11
C MET A 73 0.73 -6.46 -12.50
N GLN A 74 1.75 -7.30 -12.58
CA GLN A 74 2.12 -7.99 -13.81
C GLN A 74 1.22 -9.22 -14.02
N HIS A 75 0.97 -9.57 -15.28
CA HIS A 75 0.13 -10.71 -15.62
C HIS A 75 0.77 -12.01 -15.13
N MET A 76 -0.05 -12.83 -14.49
CA MET A 76 0.27 -14.21 -14.11
C MET A 76 -0.63 -15.12 -14.92
N ASP A 77 -0.07 -15.96 -15.74
CA ASP A 77 -0.82 -16.92 -16.54
C ASP A 77 -0.22 -18.34 -16.43
N GLY A 78 -1.09 -19.34 -16.39
CA GLY A 78 -0.69 -20.72 -16.59
C GLY A 78 -0.57 -21.61 -15.32
N LYS A 79 -0.91 -21.08 -14.12
CA LYS A 79 -0.96 -21.87 -12.87
C LYS A 79 -2.32 -21.74 -12.20
N THR A 80 -2.67 -22.72 -11.37
CA THR A 80 -3.85 -22.61 -10.51
C THR A 80 -3.62 -21.58 -9.39
N VAL A 81 -4.70 -21.12 -8.74
CA VAL A 81 -4.63 -20.20 -7.60
C VAL A 81 -3.75 -20.78 -6.50
N TYR A 82 -3.94 -22.09 -6.21
CA TYR A 82 -3.18 -22.78 -5.20
C TYR A 82 -1.69 -22.88 -5.55
N GLU A 83 -1.37 -23.34 -6.76
CA GLU A 83 0.03 -23.43 -7.24
C GLU A 83 0.74 -22.09 -7.21
N GLU A 84 0.03 -21.01 -7.55
CA GLU A 84 0.61 -19.67 -7.52
C GLU A 84 0.86 -19.18 -6.10
N ALA A 85 -0.03 -19.47 -5.14
CA ALA A 85 0.17 -19.14 -3.75
C ALA A 85 1.32 -19.94 -3.12
N VAL A 86 1.41 -21.23 -3.43
CA VAL A 86 2.47 -22.13 -2.94
C VAL A 86 3.85 -21.72 -3.45
N ASN A 87 3.96 -21.05 -4.63
CA ASN A 87 5.23 -20.50 -5.11
C ASN A 87 5.86 -19.45 -4.16
N ALA A 88 5.13 -18.95 -3.18
CA ALA A 88 5.72 -18.15 -2.11
C ALA A 88 6.83 -18.90 -1.33
N PHE A 89 6.86 -20.22 -1.44
CA PHE A 89 7.69 -21.14 -0.67
C PHE A 89 8.61 -21.99 -1.57
N GLU A 90 9.19 -21.41 -2.63
CA GLU A 90 10.03 -22.15 -3.60
C GLU A 90 11.12 -23.01 -2.94
N GLU A 91 11.77 -22.52 -1.89
CA GLU A 91 12.81 -23.26 -1.16
C GLU A 91 12.23 -24.48 -0.46
N ILE A 92 11.08 -24.34 0.21
CA ILE A 92 10.42 -25.46 0.92
C ILE A 92 9.93 -26.51 -0.08
N LEU A 93 9.34 -26.06 -1.20
CA LEU A 93 8.92 -26.96 -2.27
C LEU A 93 10.09 -27.70 -2.92
N SER A 94 11.25 -27.06 -3.03
CA SER A 94 12.46 -27.73 -3.54
C SER A 94 12.95 -28.80 -2.56
N MET A 95 12.90 -28.54 -1.25
CA MET A 95 13.22 -29.52 -0.22
C MET A 95 12.22 -30.69 -0.22
N GLU A 96 10.93 -30.42 -0.35
CA GLU A 96 9.89 -31.45 -0.42
C GLU A 96 10.12 -32.41 -1.58
N LYS A 97 10.39 -31.89 -2.79
CA LYS A 97 10.71 -32.68 -3.97
C LYS A 97 11.99 -33.52 -3.77
N GLU A 98 12.99 -32.96 -3.12
CA GLU A 98 14.23 -33.65 -2.84
C GLU A 98 14.05 -34.75 -1.79
N ILE A 99 13.25 -34.52 -0.76
CA ILE A 99 12.83 -35.52 0.22
C ILE A 99 12.10 -36.68 -0.48
N GLU A 100 11.17 -36.36 -1.40
CA GLU A 100 10.47 -37.40 -2.18
C GLU A 100 11.43 -38.18 -3.07
N ARG A 101 12.40 -37.52 -3.69
CA ARG A 101 13.44 -38.15 -4.52
C ARG A 101 14.29 -39.15 -3.71
N LEU A 102 14.80 -38.65 -2.56
CA LEU A 102 15.64 -39.51 -1.68
C LEU A 102 14.85 -40.66 -1.09
N ASN A 103 13.60 -40.47 -0.69
CA ASN A 103 12.74 -41.54 -0.22
C ASN A 103 12.49 -42.61 -1.30
N ARG A 104 12.27 -42.19 -2.56
CA ARG A 104 12.12 -43.13 -3.68
C ARG A 104 13.40 -43.91 -3.94
N GLU A 105 14.55 -43.23 -3.95
CA GLU A 105 15.85 -43.82 -4.12
C GLU A 105 16.14 -44.87 -3.03
N LEU A 106 15.86 -44.58 -1.77
CA LEU A 106 15.98 -45.53 -0.66
C LEU A 106 15.05 -46.74 -0.80
N SER A 107 13.84 -46.53 -1.32
CA SER A 107 12.85 -47.62 -1.51
C SER A 107 13.22 -48.58 -2.65
N GLU A 108 14.03 -48.16 -3.61
CA GLU A 108 14.48 -48.94 -4.76
C GLU A 108 15.81 -49.69 -4.50
N ARG A 109 16.47 -49.42 -3.37
CA ARG A 109 17.78 -50.04 -3.00
C ARG A 109 17.59 -51.15 -2.01
N ASP A 110 18.39 -52.22 -2.23
CA ASP A 110 18.44 -53.41 -1.36
C ASP A 110 19.75 -53.51 -0.54
N ASP A 111 20.66 -52.55 -0.72
CA ASP A 111 22.02 -52.54 -0.14
C ASP A 111 22.10 -51.72 1.17
N TYR A 112 21.27 -52.05 2.14
CA TYR A 112 21.01 -51.29 3.40
C TYR A 112 22.26 -51.03 4.27
N GLU A 113 23.35 -51.74 4.08
CA GLU A 113 24.60 -51.58 4.84
C GLU A 113 25.69 -50.86 4.03
N SER A 114 25.41 -50.41 2.80
CA SER A 114 26.39 -49.69 2.00
C SER A 114 26.66 -48.29 2.54
N PRO A 115 27.89 -47.77 2.40
CA PRO A 115 28.18 -46.39 2.81
C PRO A 115 27.27 -45.37 2.08
N GLU A 116 26.97 -45.63 0.81
CA GLU A 116 26.11 -44.76 -0.01
C GLU A 116 24.67 -44.75 0.49
N TYR A 117 24.13 -45.88 0.96
CA TYR A 117 22.80 -45.95 1.56
C TYR A 117 22.72 -45.12 2.85
N LEU A 118 23.76 -45.19 3.69
CA LEU A 118 23.85 -44.46 4.93
C LEU A 118 24.00 -42.92 4.69
N GLU A 119 24.75 -42.53 3.65
CA GLU A 119 24.86 -41.12 3.25
C GLU A 119 23.49 -40.54 2.84
N ILE A 120 22.69 -41.28 2.07
CA ILE A 120 21.33 -40.85 1.67
C ILE A 120 20.43 -40.70 2.91
N ILE A 121 20.54 -41.61 3.89
CA ILE A 121 19.77 -41.47 5.16
C ILE A 121 20.15 -40.20 5.93
N ASP A 122 21.44 -39.88 6.01
CA ASP A 122 21.95 -38.71 6.71
C ASP A 122 21.50 -37.44 6.00
N GLU A 123 21.59 -37.39 4.68
CA GLU A 123 21.08 -36.30 3.85
C GLU A 123 19.57 -36.13 4.02
N LEU A 124 18.79 -37.20 3.95
CA LEU A 124 17.33 -37.19 4.15
C LEU A 124 16.97 -36.71 5.55
N THR A 125 17.69 -37.11 6.58
CA THR A 125 17.48 -36.67 7.95
C THR A 125 17.71 -35.18 8.09
N THR A 126 18.85 -34.70 7.60
CA THR A 126 19.20 -33.27 7.62
C THR A 126 18.18 -32.40 6.86
N LEU A 127 17.71 -32.90 5.71
CA LEU A 127 16.74 -32.20 4.88
C LEU A 127 15.36 -32.16 5.53
N ASN A 128 14.93 -33.28 6.16
CA ASN A 128 13.67 -33.29 6.92
C ASN A 128 13.71 -32.33 8.12
N GLU A 129 14.81 -32.26 8.87
CA GLU A 129 14.97 -31.31 9.96
C GLU A 129 14.85 -29.85 9.47
N ARG A 130 15.47 -29.51 8.34
CA ARG A 130 15.37 -28.18 7.72
C ARG A 130 13.95 -27.88 7.25
N PHE A 131 13.30 -28.85 6.60
CA PHE A 131 11.93 -28.75 6.12
C PHE A 131 10.96 -28.47 7.28
N GLU A 132 11.07 -29.21 8.39
CA GLU A 132 10.26 -28.98 9.60
C GLU A 132 10.56 -27.61 10.25
N MET A 133 11.83 -27.23 10.38
CA MET A 133 12.22 -25.93 10.95
C MET A 133 11.69 -24.74 10.15
N GLN A 134 11.53 -24.90 8.83
CA GLN A 134 10.96 -23.88 7.95
C GLN A 134 9.42 -23.95 7.84
N GLY A 135 8.77 -24.84 8.59
CA GLY A 135 7.32 -24.98 8.63
C GLY A 135 6.71 -25.75 7.45
N GLY A 136 7.49 -26.65 6.83
CA GLY A 136 7.04 -27.43 5.68
C GLY A 136 5.78 -28.25 5.95
N SER A 137 5.65 -28.85 7.12
CA SER A 137 4.46 -29.63 7.50
C SER A 137 3.17 -28.82 7.63
N SER A 138 3.26 -27.50 7.90
CA SER A 138 2.10 -26.61 8.00
C SER A 138 1.80 -25.82 6.72
N LEU A 139 2.69 -25.89 5.72
CA LEU A 139 2.66 -25.07 4.52
C LEU A 139 1.30 -25.11 3.79
N HIS A 140 0.81 -26.32 3.49
CA HIS A 140 -0.45 -26.49 2.76
C HIS A 140 -1.65 -25.93 3.54
N ALA A 141 -1.68 -26.16 4.87
CA ALA A 141 -2.74 -25.62 5.73
C ALA A 141 -2.66 -24.07 5.84
N ASP A 142 -1.47 -23.50 5.92
CA ASP A 142 -1.25 -22.05 5.96
C ASP A 142 -1.69 -21.40 4.63
N VAL A 143 -1.39 -22.01 3.48
CA VAL A 143 -1.82 -21.56 2.15
C VAL A 143 -3.34 -21.57 2.04
N GLU A 144 -3.97 -22.72 2.34
CA GLU A 144 -5.43 -22.87 2.28
C GLU A 144 -6.14 -21.86 3.20
N LYS A 145 -5.71 -21.74 4.45
CA LYS A 145 -6.24 -20.78 5.42
C LYS A 145 -6.13 -19.33 4.95
N THR A 146 -5.01 -18.98 4.34
CA THR A 146 -4.78 -17.61 3.84
C THR A 146 -5.65 -17.31 2.63
N LEU A 147 -5.78 -18.24 1.69
CA LEU A 147 -6.65 -18.08 0.52
C LEU A 147 -8.12 -18.00 0.91
N ILE A 148 -8.61 -18.85 1.84
CA ILE A 148 -9.97 -18.78 2.38
C ILE A 148 -10.21 -17.41 3.04
N GLY A 149 -9.27 -16.94 3.86
CA GLY A 149 -9.35 -15.63 4.50
C GLY A 149 -9.44 -14.46 3.50
N LEU A 150 -8.89 -14.62 2.31
CA LEU A 150 -8.97 -13.66 1.20
C LEU A 150 -10.19 -13.89 0.29
N GLY A 151 -11.10 -14.79 0.66
CA GLY A 151 -12.38 -15.00 0.01
C GLY A 151 -12.41 -16.06 -1.08
N PHE A 152 -11.33 -16.85 -1.28
CA PHE A 152 -11.34 -17.98 -2.21
C PHE A 152 -12.05 -19.17 -1.59
N SER A 153 -12.89 -19.85 -2.39
CA SER A 153 -13.46 -21.16 -2.04
C SER A 153 -12.45 -22.28 -2.34
N SER A 154 -12.68 -23.47 -1.77
CA SER A 154 -11.84 -24.63 -2.08
C SER A 154 -11.87 -24.99 -3.59
N GLU A 155 -13.00 -24.76 -4.27
CA GLU A 155 -13.13 -24.98 -5.72
C GLU A 155 -12.31 -23.97 -6.52
N ASP A 156 -12.22 -22.72 -6.06
CA ASP A 156 -11.44 -21.67 -6.72
C ASP A 156 -9.94 -21.96 -6.70
N MET A 157 -9.45 -22.70 -5.72
CA MET A 157 -8.03 -22.99 -5.57
C MET A 157 -7.46 -23.85 -6.72
N GLU A 158 -8.29 -24.70 -7.33
CA GLU A 158 -7.94 -25.55 -8.46
C GLU A 158 -8.09 -24.85 -9.82
N ARG A 159 -8.73 -23.68 -9.86
CA ARG A 159 -8.96 -22.93 -11.09
C ARG A 159 -7.74 -22.14 -11.52
N GLN A 160 -7.62 -21.93 -12.85
CA GLN A 160 -6.52 -21.17 -13.43
C GLN A 160 -6.59 -19.67 -13.03
N THR A 161 -5.46 -19.09 -12.67
CA THR A 161 -5.36 -17.65 -12.34
C THR A 161 -5.84 -16.74 -13.46
N SER A 162 -5.75 -17.18 -14.71
CA SER A 162 -6.24 -16.49 -15.90
C SER A 162 -7.76 -16.30 -15.96
N GLU A 163 -8.52 -17.15 -15.25
CA GLU A 163 -9.99 -17.07 -15.19
C GLU A 163 -10.49 -15.95 -14.27
N PHE A 164 -9.61 -15.43 -13.43
CA PHE A 164 -9.96 -14.44 -12.41
C PHE A 164 -9.73 -13.00 -12.87
N SER A 165 -10.57 -12.08 -12.36
CA SER A 165 -10.40 -10.66 -12.60
C SER A 165 -9.12 -10.12 -11.94
N GLY A 166 -8.67 -8.92 -12.35
CA GLY A 166 -7.50 -8.26 -11.78
C GLY A 166 -7.56 -8.12 -10.25
N GLY A 167 -8.75 -7.88 -9.70
CA GLY A 167 -8.95 -7.79 -8.25
C GLY A 167 -8.70 -9.11 -7.53
N TRP A 168 -9.15 -10.21 -8.08
CA TRP A 168 -8.89 -11.54 -7.53
C TRP A 168 -7.43 -11.93 -7.62
N ARG A 169 -6.75 -11.58 -8.71
CA ARG A 169 -5.30 -11.78 -8.84
C ARG A 169 -4.50 -10.97 -7.82
N MET A 170 -4.97 -9.75 -7.49
CA MET A 170 -4.38 -8.95 -6.41
C MET A 170 -4.46 -9.67 -5.05
N ARG A 171 -5.58 -10.38 -4.76
CA ARG A 171 -5.72 -11.19 -3.55
C ARG A 171 -4.70 -12.32 -3.49
N ILE A 172 -4.38 -12.96 -4.63
CA ILE A 172 -3.32 -13.99 -4.70
C ILE A 172 -1.95 -13.40 -4.33
N GLU A 173 -1.62 -12.20 -4.83
CA GLU A 173 -0.36 -11.54 -4.46
C GLU A 173 -0.31 -11.15 -3.00
N ILE A 174 -1.42 -10.67 -2.44
CA ILE A 174 -1.53 -10.43 -1.00
C ILE A 174 -1.25 -11.74 -0.26
N ALA A 175 -1.87 -12.86 -0.65
CA ALA A 175 -1.62 -14.17 -0.06
C ALA A 175 -0.13 -14.53 -0.09
N LYS A 176 0.53 -14.38 -1.24
CA LYS A 176 1.98 -14.68 -1.40
C LYS A 176 2.84 -13.85 -0.45
N ILE A 177 2.53 -12.55 -0.30
CA ILE A 177 3.28 -11.68 0.61
C ILE A 177 3.07 -12.10 2.07
N LEU A 178 1.82 -12.36 2.47
CA LEU A 178 1.50 -12.75 3.84
C LEU A 178 2.09 -14.12 4.20
N LEU A 179 2.09 -15.07 3.27
CA LEU A 179 2.64 -16.40 3.44
C LEU A 179 4.16 -16.40 3.62
N ARG A 180 4.89 -15.52 2.93
CA ARG A 180 6.34 -15.35 3.09
C ARG A 180 6.74 -14.81 4.46
N LYS A 181 5.80 -14.24 5.21
CA LYS A 181 6.01 -13.66 6.54
C LYS A 181 7.27 -12.76 6.62
N PRO A 182 7.45 -11.76 5.72
CA PRO A 182 8.65 -10.93 5.69
C PRO A 182 8.78 -10.05 6.93
N ASP A 183 9.99 -9.55 7.26
CA ASP A 183 10.20 -8.64 8.39
C ASP A 183 9.43 -7.33 8.25
N HIS A 184 9.24 -6.86 7.01
CA HIS A 184 8.53 -5.62 6.69
C HIS A 184 7.54 -5.84 5.55
N ILE A 185 6.27 -5.47 5.76
CA ILE A 185 5.21 -5.48 4.74
C ILE A 185 4.91 -4.05 4.29
N LEU A 186 4.93 -3.81 2.99
CA LEU A 186 4.59 -2.55 2.35
C LEU A 186 3.37 -2.76 1.45
N LEU A 187 2.24 -2.12 1.78
CA LEU A 187 0.98 -2.30 1.05
C LEU A 187 0.52 -0.97 0.44
N ASP A 188 0.34 -0.95 -0.87
CA ASP A 188 -0.19 0.21 -1.61
C ASP A 188 -1.64 -0.06 -2.03
N GLU A 189 -2.60 0.56 -1.32
CA GLU A 189 -4.05 0.44 -1.54
C GLU A 189 -4.58 -1.02 -1.51
N PRO A 190 -4.29 -1.82 -0.47
CA PRO A 190 -4.67 -3.23 -0.45
C PRO A 190 -6.18 -3.46 -0.40
N THR A 191 -6.96 -2.49 0.07
CA THR A 191 -8.41 -2.62 0.26
C THR A 191 -9.23 -2.43 -1.01
N ASN A 192 -8.66 -1.87 -2.10
CA ASN A 192 -9.41 -1.50 -3.31
C ASN A 192 -10.14 -2.66 -4.01
N HIS A 193 -9.74 -3.91 -3.76
CA HIS A 193 -10.24 -5.08 -4.46
C HIS A 193 -10.74 -6.17 -3.51
N LEU A 194 -10.92 -5.83 -2.23
CA LEU A 194 -11.38 -6.74 -1.20
C LEU A 194 -12.85 -6.47 -0.86
N ASP A 195 -13.60 -7.53 -0.58
CA ASP A 195 -14.89 -7.44 0.09
C ASP A 195 -14.72 -7.21 1.59
N ILE A 196 -15.83 -6.92 2.28
CA ILE A 196 -15.83 -6.56 3.70
C ILE A 196 -15.26 -7.69 4.56
N GLU A 197 -15.56 -8.95 4.24
CA GLU A 197 -15.09 -10.11 5.01
C GLU A 197 -13.56 -10.27 4.87
N SER A 198 -13.04 -10.15 3.64
CA SER A 198 -11.60 -10.17 3.37
C SER A 198 -10.86 -8.99 4.02
N ILE A 199 -11.47 -7.78 4.04
CA ILE A 199 -10.91 -6.62 4.75
C ILE A 199 -10.80 -6.91 6.24
N GLN A 200 -11.84 -7.44 6.88
CA GLN A 200 -11.82 -7.78 8.30
C GLN A 200 -10.75 -8.82 8.62
N TRP A 201 -10.62 -9.84 7.78
CA TRP A 201 -9.59 -10.87 7.95
C TRP A 201 -8.17 -10.29 7.86
N ILE A 202 -7.89 -9.44 6.85
CA ILE A 202 -6.56 -8.84 6.69
C ILE A 202 -6.24 -7.82 7.79
N GLU A 203 -7.24 -7.09 8.30
CA GLU A 203 -7.11 -6.22 9.47
C GLU A 203 -6.62 -7.00 10.69
N ASP A 204 -7.28 -8.13 10.99
CA ASP A 204 -6.95 -8.98 12.12
C ASP A 204 -5.56 -9.62 11.93
N TYR A 205 -5.23 -10.05 10.71
CA TYR A 205 -3.90 -10.59 10.39
C TYR A 205 -2.79 -9.55 10.60
N LEU A 206 -2.93 -8.36 9.99
CA LEU A 206 -1.91 -7.29 10.06
C LEU A 206 -1.76 -6.68 11.44
N SER A 207 -2.84 -6.59 12.23
CA SER A 207 -2.80 -6.11 13.62
C SER A 207 -1.94 -7.00 14.50
N ASN A 208 -1.99 -8.32 14.27
CA ASN A 208 -1.23 -9.34 15.03
C ASN A 208 0.11 -9.72 14.39
N TYR A 209 0.47 -9.09 13.28
CA TYR A 209 1.69 -9.42 12.56
C TYR A 209 2.96 -9.20 13.39
N SER A 210 3.94 -10.09 13.30
CA SER A 210 5.19 -10.00 14.10
C SER A 210 6.17 -8.96 13.57
N GLY A 211 6.19 -8.73 12.25
CA GLY A 211 7.03 -7.74 11.56
C GLY A 211 6.42 -6.33 11.57
N SER A 212 6.99 -5.40 10.84
CA SER A 212 6.42 -4.07 10.64
C SER A 212 5.49 -4.02 9.42
N VAL A 213 4.55 -3.09 9.45
CA VAL A 213 3.58 -2.88 8.37
C VAL A 213 3.52 -1.40 8.03
N ILE A 214 3.65 -1.08 6.74
CA ILE A 214 3.47 0.26 6.20
C ILE A 214 2.36 0.20 5.15
N ILE A 215 1.33 1.02 5.33
CA ILE A 215 0.11 0.97 4.52
C ILE A 215 -0.18 2.34 3.94
N ILE A 216 -0.47 2.37 2.64
CA ILE A 216 -1.19 3.45 1.98
C ILE A 216 -2.61 2.95 1.79
N SER A 217 -3.60 3.67 2.30
CA SER A 217 -5.02 3.37 2.05
C SER A 217 -5.87 4.63 2.10
N HIS A 218 -6.98 4.62 1.35
CA HIS A 218 -8.05 5.60 1.44
C HIS A 218 -9.13 5.19 2.45
N ASP A 219 -9.11 3.96 2.92
CA ASP A 219 -10.01 3.45 3.95
C ASP A 219 -9.54 3.88 5.34
N ARG A 220 -10.28 4.80 5.95
CA ARG A 220 -9.97 5.36 7.27
C ARG A 220 -10.13 4.34 8.39
N ALA A 221 -11.16 3.50 8.32
CA ALA A 221 -11.43 2.50 9.34
C ALA A 221 -10.32 1.44 9.36
N PHE A 222 -9.88 1.02 8.17
CA PHE A 222 -8.75 0.11 8.01
C PHE A 222 -7.46 0.67 8.60
N LEU A 223 -7.13 1.95 8.28
CA LEU A 223 -5.94 2.60 8.84
C LEU A 223 -6.00 2.69 10.37
N ASP A 224 -7.14 3.11 10.94
CA ASP A 224 -7.28 3.23 12.39
C ASP A 224 -7.15 1.91 13.13
N LYS A 225 -7.62 0.81 12.53
CA LYS A 225 -7.56 -0.50 13.16
C LYS A 225 -6.16 -1.10 13.11
N VAL A 226 -5.44 -0.90 11.99
CA VAL A 226 -4.14 -1.56 11.75
C VAL A 226 -2.97 -0.70 12.20
N THR A 227 -3.08 0.65 12.13
CA THR A 227 -1.92 1.54 12.34
C THR A 227 -2.00 2.30 13.66
N ASN A 228 -0.84 2.53 14.26
CA ASN A 228 -0.69 3.33 15.49
C ASN A 228 0.26 4.53 15.31
N ARG A 229 0.87 4.66 14.14
CA ARG A 229 1.78 5.74 13.76
C ARG A 229 1.41 6.21 12.36
N THR A 230 1.32 7.51 12.17
CA THR A 230 0.95 8.11 10.88
C THR A 230 2.09 8.97 10.37
N ILE A 231 2.48 8.77 9.12
CA ILE A 231 3.50 9.57 8.45
C ILE A 231 2.82 10.33 7.32
N GLU A 232 2.87 11.65 7.39
CA GLU A 232 2.32 12.54 6.35
C GLU A 232 3.40 12.98 5.39
N ILE A 233 3.14 12.88 4.08
CA ILE A 233 3.92 13.54 3.04
C ILE A 233 3.21 14.84 2.68
N SER A 234 3.84 15.96 2.98
CA SER A 234 3.34 17.31 2.67
C SER A 234 4.48 18.18 2.15
N LEU A 235 4.26 18.86 1.01
CA LEU A 235 5.24 19.76 0.37
C LEU A 235 6.63 19.12 0.22
N GLY A 236 6.67 17.84 -0.14
CA GLY A 236 7.92 17.09 -0.33
C GLY A 236 8.64 16.66 0.94
N LYS A 237 8.10 16.96 2.13
CA LYS A 237 8.66 16.58 3.43
C LYS A 237 7.86 15.51 4.12
N LEU A 238 8.52 14.73 5.00
CA LEU A 238 7.86 13.77 5.88
C LEU A 238 7.62 14.42 7.25
N ILE A 239 6.42 14.22 7.76
CA ILE A 239 6.07 14.60 9.12
C ILE A 239 5.55 13.36 9.83
N ASP A 240 6.20 13.02 10.92
CA ASP A 240 5.97 11.79 11.67
C ASP A 240 5.12 12.04 12.92
N TYR A 241 4.01 11.35 13.03
CA TYR A 241 3.08 11.43 14.15
C TYR A 241 2.95 10.07 14.82
N SER A 242 3.35 9.95 16.07
CA SER A 242 3.12 8.76 16.89
C SER A 242 1.64 8.68 17.35
N LEU A 243 0.73 8.80 16.39
CA LEU A 243 -0.72 8.83 16.59
C LEU A 243 -1.42 7.94 15.55
N PRO A 244 -2.52 7.25 15.92
CA PRO A 244 -3.39 6.58 14.95
C PRO A 244 -4.07 7.61 14.03
N TYR A 245 -4.57 7.14 12.88
CA TYR A 245 -5.05 7.98 11.80
C TYR A 245 -6.14 8.99 12.19
N SER A 246 -7.16 8.59 12.96
CA SER A 246 -8.24 9.50 13.38
C SER A 246 -7.73 10.65 14.24
N LYS A 247 -6.86 10.36 15.22
CA LYS A 247 -6.25 11.41 16.07
C LYS A 247 -5.32 12.33 15.28
N PHE A 248 -4.59 11.76 14.32
CA PHE A 248 -3.79 12.54 13.38
C PHE A 248 -4.66 13.51 12.59
N MET A 249 -5.85 13.11 12.11
CA MET A 249 -6.75 13.97 11.35
C MET A 249 -7.24 15.17 12.17
N GLU A 250 -7.58 14.96 13.45
CA GLU A 250 -7.95 16.05 14.37
C GLU A 250 -6.78 17.04 14.55
N TYR A 251 -5.60 16.51 14.85
CA TYR A 251 -4.39 17.32 15.03
C TYR A 251 -3.99 18.08 13.75
N ARG A 252 -4.12 17.42 12.58
CA ARG A 252 -3.84 18.03 11.27
C ARG A 252 -4.76 19.21 11.00
N GLU A 253 -6.03 19.13 11.36
CA GLU A 253 -6.99 20.22 11.15
C GLU A 253 -6.66 21.43 12.02
N GLU A 254 -6.36 21.23 13.30
CA GLU A 254 -5.90 22.31 14.20
C GLU A 254 -4.60 22.97 13.71
N ARG A 255 -3.63 22.16 13.32
CA ARG A 255 -2.36 22.64 12.78
C ARG A 255 -2.56 23.46 11.50
N ARG A 256 -3.42 23.01 10.61
CA ARG A 256 -3.75 23.72 9.37
C ARG A 256 -4.38 25.09 9.62
N GLU A 257 -5.29 25.20 10.58
CA GLU A 257 -5.86 26.49 10.97
C GLU A 257 -4.78 27.44 11.45
N GLN A 258 -3.83 26.96 12.24
CA GLN A 258 -2.69 27.75 12.70
C GLN A 258 -1.77 28.20 11.55
N GLU A 259 -1.46 27.29 10.62
CA GLU A 259 -0.64 27.57 9.42
C GLU A 259 -1.32 28.62 8.51
N ILE A 260 -2.63 28.51 8.29
CA ILE A 260 -3.40 29.50 7.51
C ILE A 260 -3.38 30.86 8.22
N ALA A 261 -3.59 30.91 9.52
CA ALA A 261 -3.54 32.16 10.29
C ALA A 261 -2.14 32.79 10.24
N ALA A 262 -1.08 32.01 10.39
CA ALA A 262 0.31 32.46 10.27
C ALA A 262 0.61 33.00 8.87
N PHE A 263 0.18 32.30 7.82
CA PHE A 263 0.30 32.76 6.43
C PHE A 263 -0.41 34.09 6.19
N GLN A 264 -1.67 34.22 6.64
CA GLN A 264 -2.42 35.46 6.49
C GLN A 264 -1.74 36.63 7.20
N ASN A 265 -1.23 36.42 8.42
CA ASN A 265 -0.49 37.43 9.18
C ASN A 265 0.79 37.83 8.46
N GLN A 266 1.54 36.84 7.91
CA GLN A 266 2.76 37.13 7.14
C GLN A 266 2.44 37.91 5.86
N GLN A 267 1.39 37.52 5.10
CA GLN A 267 0.96 38.22 3.90
C GLN A 267 0.55 39.69 4.20
N LYS A 268 -0.14 39.91 5.33
CA LYS A 268 -0.46 41.26 5.78
C LYS A 268 0.80 42.07 6.08
N MET A 269 1.75 41.49 6.83
CA MET A 269 3.04 42.16 7.16
C MET A 269 3.85 42.50 5.90
N ILE A 270 3.88 41.59 4.92
CA ILE A 270 4.55 41.82 3.62
C ILE A 270 3.89 43.00 2.92
N ARG A 271 2.57 43.00 2.78
CA ARG A 271 1.80 44.09 2.13
C ARG A 271 2.02 45.42 2.81
N ASP A 272 1.92 45.48 4.11
CA ASP A 272 2.14 46.71 4.90
C ASP A 272 3.58 47.22 4.71
N THR A 273 4.52 46.33 4.60
CA THR A 273 5.95 46.66 4.36
C THR A 273 6.20 47.17 2.93
N GLU A 274 5.60 46.53 1.94
CA GLU A 274 5.65 46.94 0.54
C GLU A 274 5.01 48.32 0.34
N GLU A 275 3.85 48.55 0.91
CA GLU A 275 3.19 49.87 0.90
C GLU A 275 4.05 50.96 1.55
N PHE A 276 4.73 50.64 2.68
CA PHE A 276 5.67 51.56 3.30
C PHE A 276 6.84 51.88 2.36
N ILE A 277 7.44 50.86 1.71
CA ILE A 277 8.55 51.05 0.79
C ILE A 277 8.11 51.92 -0.39
N GLU A 278 6.95 51.67 -0.99
CA GLU A 278 6.43 52.42 -2.12
C GLU A 278 6.17 53.87 -1.79
N ARG A 279 5.50 54.17 -0.62
CA ARG A 279 5.18 55.51 -0.15
C ARG A 279 6.42 56.35 0.14
N PHE A 280 7.51 55.74 0.63
CA PHE A 280 8.70 56.46 1.11
C PHE A 280 9.96 56.29 0.23
N ARG A 281 9.88 55.56 -0.89
CA ARG A 281 10.99 55.24 -1.78
C ARG A 281 11.77 56.44 -2.26
N TYR A 282 11.08 57.58 -2.49
CA TYR A 282 11.66 58.79 -3.03
C TYR A 282 12.01 59.84 -1.97
N LYS A 283 11.82 59.58 -0.67
CA LYS A 283 12.11 60.53 0.41
C LYS A 283 13.50 60.28 0.97
N ALA A 284 14.45 61.20 0.73
CA ALA A 284 15.85 61.09 1.18
C ALA A 284 16.00 60.84 2.69
N THR A 285 15.13 61.47 3.52
CA THR A 285 15.13 61.35 4.99
C THR A 285 14.71 59.93 5.48
N LYS A 286 14.11 59.14 4.60
CA LYS A 286 13.64 57.76 4.91
C LYS A 286 14.42 56.66 4.21
N ALA A 287 15.44 57.01 3.42
CA ALA A 287 16.21 56.08 2.60
C ALA A 287 16.79 54.90 3.40
N VAL A 288 17.38 55.13 4.56
CA VAL A 288 17.93 54.09 5.44
C VAL A 288 16.83 53.12 5.95
N GLN A 289 15.68 53.67 6.31
CA GLN A 289 14.55 52.84 6.79
C GLN A 289 13.95 51.98 5.66
N VAL A 290 13.83 52.54 4.45
CA VAL A 290 13.36 51.84 3.26
C VAL A 290 14.34 50.71 2.91
N GLN A 291 15.64 50.94 2.85
CA GLN A 291 16.65 49.90 2.59
C GLN A 291 16.62 48.80 3.66
N SER A 292 16.45 49.16 4.93
CA SER A 292 16.35 48.16 6.00
C SER A 292 15.13 47.26 5.80
N ARG A 293 13.98 47.81 5.40
CA ARG A 293 12.76 47.04 5.15
C ARG A 293 12.85 46.17 3.91
N ILE A 294 13.51 46.59 2.84
CA ILE A 294 13.80 45.79 1.65
C ILE A 294 14.63 44.56 2.05
N LYS A 295 15.72 44.77 2.77
CA LYS A 295 16.57 43.66 3.26
C LYS A 295 15.82 42.71 4.19
N GLN A 296 14.87 43.21 4.96
CA GLN A 296 13.99 42.38 5.82
C GLN A 296 13.08 41.47 4.98
N LEU A 297 12.46 42.01 3.91
CA LEU A 297 11.64 41.24 2.99
C LEU A 297 12.45 40.20 2.19
N GLU A 298 13.67 40.56 1.76
CA GLU A 298 14.57 39.64 1.03
C GLU A 298 15.03 38.44 1.88
N LYS A 299 15.14 38.62 3.21
CA LYS A 299 15.54 37.58 4.16
C LYS A 299 14.35 36.79 4.72
N LEU A 300 13.13 37.20 4.42
CA LEU A 300 11.94 36.59 4.96
C LEU A 300 11.68 35.24 4.29
N GLU A 301 11.74 34.15 5.05
CA GLU A 301 11.25 32.84 4.60
C GLU A 301 9.74 32.91 4.44
N ARG A 302 9.27 32.65 3.23
CA ARG A 302 7.82 32.69 2.94
C ARG A 302 7.18 31.39 3.43
N ILE A 303 6.11 31.54 4.21
CA ILE A 303 5.30 30.40 4.65
C ILE A 303 4.53 29.88 3.42
N GLU A 304 4.74 28.63 3.08
CA GLU A 304 3.95 27.91 2.08
C GLU A 304 2.85 27.14 2.78
N VAL A 305 1.63 27.32 2.35
CA VAL A 305 0.46 26.60 2.86
C VAL A 305 -0.08 25.72 1.74
N GLU A 306 -0.31 24.46 2.04
CA GLU A 306 -0.92 23.52 1.10
C GLU A 306 -2.33 24.02 0.73
N GLU A 307 -2.55 24.35 -0.55
CA GLU A 307 -3.87 24.78 -1.02
C GLU A 307 -4.89 23.66 -0.78
N LYS A 308 -6.07 24.03 -0.25
CA LYS A 308 -7.19 23.09 -0.14
C LYS A 308 -7.59 22.66 -1.54
N ASP A 309 -7.66 21.37 -1.77
CA ASP A 309 -8.25 20.86 -3.01
C ASP A 309 -9.77 21.08 -2.95
N GLU A 310 -10.17 22.32 -3.18
CA GLU A 310 -11.58 22.75 -3.22
C GLU A 310 -12.14 22.63 -4.66
N ALA A 311 -11.62 21.74 -5.48
CA ALA A 311 -12.20 21.46 -6.79
C ALA A 311 -13.63 20.92 -6.62
N ARG A 312 -14.54 21.79 -6.22
CA ARG A 312 -15.98 21.53 -6.23
C ARG A 312 -16.46 21.63 -7.67
N MET A 313 -16.68 20.48 -8.27
CA MET A 313 -17.37 20.44 -9.56
C MET A 313 -18.82 20.90 -9.32
N ASN A 314 -19.15 22.12 -9.75
CA ASN A 314 -20.50 22.65 -9.65
C ASN A 314 -21.29 22.19 -10.90
N VAL A 315 -21.69 20.92 -10.92
CA VAL A 315 -22.50 20.35 -12.00
C VAL A 315 -23.95 20.70 -11.73
N LYS A 316 -24.49 21.62 -12.54
CA LYS A 316 -25.94 21.85 -12.63
C LYS A 316 -26.51 20.93 -13.69
N PHE A 317 -27.19 19.88 -13.24
CA PHE A 317 -27.99 19.08 -14.17
C PHE A 317 -29.20 19.92 -14.62
N PRO A 318 -29.45 20.08 -15.93
CA PRO A 318 -30.68 20.67 -16.38
C PRO A 318 -31.87 19.78 -15.89
N PRO A 319 -33.02 20.39 -15.54
CA PRO A 319 -34.14 19.60 -15.13
C PRO A 319 -34.52 18.61 -16.25
N SER A 320 -34.52 17.33 -15.92
CA SER A 320 -34.91 16.29 -16.84
C SER A 320 -36.41 16.42 -17.16
N PRO A 321 -36.85 16.20 -18.41
CA PRO A 321 -38.27 16.09 -18.70
C PRO A 321 -38.89 14.99 -17.83
N ARG A 322 -40.11 15.19 -17.36
CA ARG A 322 -40.80 14.18 -16.53
C ARG A 322 -40.87 12.86 -17.26
N SER A 323 -40.41 11.81 -16.61
CA SER A 323 -40.55 10.45 -17.13
C SER A 323 -42.04 10.06 -17.19
N GLY A 324 -42.38 9.17 -18.13
CA GLY A 324 -43.71 8.60 -18.18
C GLY A 324 -44.05 7.82 -16.89
N ARG A 325 -45.33 7.56 -16.65
CA ARG A 325 -45.81 6.79 -15.48
C ARG A 325 -45.13 5.42 -15.34
N VAL A 326 -44.74 4.81 -16.44
CA VAL A 326 -43.95 3.58 -16.50
C VAL A 326 -42.65 3.91 -17.24
N VAL A 327 -41.55 3.80 -16.56
CA VAL A 327 -40.20 4.09 -17.10
C VAL A 327 -39.62 2.83 -17.74
N CYS A 328 -39.77 1.69 -17.07
CA CYS A 328 -39.28 0.41 -17.55
C CYS A 328 -40.22 -0.69 -17.10
N LYS A 329 -40.54 -1.62 -18.00
CA LYS A 329 -41.29 -2.85 -17.70
C LYS A 329 -40.55 -4.00 -18.37
N THR A 330 -40.25 -5.03 -17.61
CA THR A 330 -39.73 -6.29 -18.16
C THR A 330 -40.74 -7.38 -17.91
N GLU A 331 -40.93 -8.24 -18.88
CA GLU A 331 -41.80 -9.43 -18.81
C GLU A 331 -40.97 -10.63 -19.28
N ASN A 332 -40.90 -11.67 -18.47
CA ASN A 332 -40.20 -12.93 -18.75
C ASN A 332 -38.74 -12.71 -19.20
N LEU A 333 -38.02 -11.75 -18.55
CA LEU A 333 -36.62 -11.45 -18.88
C LEU A 333 -35.72 -12.58 -18.38
N SER A 334 -35.12 -13.31 -19.32
CA SER A 334 -34.14 -14.33 -19.02
C SER A 334 -32.82 -14.03 -19.73
N LYS A 335 -31.68 -14.24 -19.07
CA LYS A 335 -30.34 -14.05 -19.61
C LYS A 335 -29.38 -15.10 -19.10
N SER A 336 -28.71 -15.76 -20.05
CA SER A 336 -27.64 -16.72 -19.76
C SER A 336 -26.34 -16.28 -20.42
N PHE A 337 -25.20 -16.67 -19.84
CA PHE A 337 -23.86 -16.56 -20.40
C PHE A 337 -23.25 -17.98 -20.44
N GLY A 338 -23.23 -18.60 -21.62
CA GLY A 338 -22.95 -20.03 -21.74
C GLY A 338 -23.96 -20.87 -20.97
N ASP A 339 -23.50 -21.78 -20.13
CA ASP A 339 -24.34 -22.64 -19.29
C ASP A 339 -24.81 -21.97 -17.98
N ASN A 340 -24.33 -20.78 -17.69
CA ASN A 340 -24.67 -20.04 -16.48
C ASN A 340 -25.89 -19.13 -16.72
N GLN A 341 -27.04 -19.46 -16.15
CA GLN A 341 -28.27 -18.68 -16.18
C GLN A 341 -28.25 -17.62 -15.08
N VAL A 342 -28.14 -16.34 -15.46
CA VAL A 342 -28.01 -15.22 -14.51
C VAL A 342 -29.36 -14.62 -14.13
N LEU A 343 -30.30 -14.57 -15.10
CA LEU A 343 -31.64 -14.09 -14.91
C LEU A 343 -32.63 -15.13 -15.48
N GLU A 344 -33.66 -15.45 -14.71
CA GLU A 344 -34.72 -16.38 -15.12
C GLU A 344 -36.07 -15.74 -14.83
N ASP A 345 -36.86 -15.57 -15.87
CA ASP A 345 -38.28 -15.15 -15.84
C ASP A 345 -38.54 -13.90 -14.96
N VAL A 346 -37.62 -12.88 -15.05
CA VAL A 346 -37.68 -11.69 -14.21
C VAL A 346 -38.76 -10.72 -14.72
N GLU A 347 -39.72 -10.42 -13.86
CA GLU A 347 -40.71 -9.37 -14.05
C GLU A 347 -40.31 -8.13 -13.23
N LEU A 348 -40.13 -6.98 -13.88
CA LEU A 348 -39.82 -5.72 -13.22
C LEU A 348 -40.71 -4.60 -13.78
N LEU A 349 -41.31 -3.82 -12.89
CA LEU A 349 -42.03 -2.61 -13.25
C LEU A 349 -41.48 -1.42 -12.49
N TYR A 350 -40.76 -0.55 -13.19
CA TYR A 350 -40.24 0.70 -12.65
C TYR A 350 -41.15 1.88 -13.04
N ARG A 351 -41.72 2.54 -12.05
CA ARG A 351 -42.63 3.69 -12.23
C ARG A 351 -41.86 5.00 -11.94
N GLY A 352 -42.06 6.01 -12.80
CA GLY A 352 -41.60 7.35 -12.52
C GLY A 352 -42.41 8.02 -11.41
N MET A 353 -41.77 8.86 -10.61
CA MET A 353 -42.40 9.72 -9.62
C MET A 353 -43.01 10.97 -10.27
#